data_c45f5d9e8784d65c9a8b036b804fe5a0
#
_entry.id   c45f5d9e8784d65c9a8b036b804fe5a0
#
_cell.length_a   1.000
_cell.length_b   1.000
_cell.length_c   1.000
_cell.angle_alpha   90.00
_cell.angle_beta   90.00
_cell.angle_gamma   90.00
#
_symmetry.space_group_name_H-M   'P 1'
#
loop_
_entity.id
_entity.type
_entity.pdbx_description
1 polymer ?
#
loop_
_entity_poly.entity_id
_entity_poly.type
_entity_poly.pdbx_seq_one_letter_code
_entity_poly.pdbx_strand_id
1 'polypeptide(L)'
;MLSQSQVTCMLPVKDLSRARRFYEERLGLEPEGLRPDGKFIYRCGGTEVALFPKPEGTKAEHTALSFKVDSISGAIATLKARGVKFADYDFPGFKTID
;
A
#
# COMPACT_ATOMS: atom_id res chain seq x y z
N MET A 1 -8.83 -24.56 4.36
CA MET A 1 -7.60 -24.81 3.59
C MET A 1 -6.91 -23.50 3.23
N LEU A 2 -7.38 -22.81 2.21
CA LEU A 2 -6.73 -21.53 1.81
C LEU A 2 -6.99 -20.40 2.80
N SER A 3 -8.04 -20.46 3.58
CA SER A 3 -8.34 -19.44 4.58
C SER A 3 -7.26 -19.29 5.66
N GLN A 4 -6.40 -20.28 5.80
CA GLN A 4 -5.27 -20.24 6.74
C GLN A 4 -3.95 -19.91 6.06
N SER A 5 -3.97 -19.71 4.76
CA SER A 5 -2.78 -19.40 3.99
C SER A 5 -2.46 -17.92 4.04
N GLN A 6 -1.18 -17.60 3.98
CA GLN A 6 -0.74 -16.22 3.84
C GLN A 6 -1.08 -15.73 2.43
N VAL A 7 -1.55 -14.50 2.34
CA VAL A 7 -1.93 -13.88 1.05
C VAL A 7 -0.86 -12.86 0.68
N THR A 8 -0.50 -12.84 -0.60
CA THR A 8 0.37 -11.81 -1.14
C THR A 8 -0.44 -10.92 -2.08
N CYS A 9 -0.44 -9.63 -1.81
CA CYS A 9 -1.05 -8.64 -2.71
C CYS A 9 -0.01 -8.17 -3.70
N MET A 10 -0.36 -8.19 -4.99
CA MET A 10 0.57 -7.85 -6.06
C MET A 10 0.25 -6.47 -6.61
N LEU A 11 1.21 -5.54 -6.54
CA LEU A 11 1.02 -4.16 -7.00
C LEU A 11 2.02 -3.83 -8.10
N PRO A 12 1.56 -3.54 -9.33
CA PRO A 12 2.46 -3.11 -10.39
C PRO A 12 2.90 -1.66 -10.18
N VAL A 13 4.18 -1.38 -10.41
CA VAL A 13 4.74 -0.04 -10.28
C VAL A 13 5.62 0.26 -11.49
N LYS A 14 5.65 1.52 -11.91
CA LYS A 14 6.50 1.93 -13.03
C LYS A 14 7.96 1.98 -12.64
N ASP A 15 8.23 2.55 -11.46
CA ASP A 15 9.59 2.78 -10.97
C ASP A 15 9.67 2.18 -9.57
N LEU A 16 10.35 1.04 -9.47
CA LEU A 16 10.44 0.32 -8.21
C LEU A 16 11.17 1.14 -7.14
N SER A 17 12.26 1.83 -7.49
CA SER A 17 13.01 2.62 -6.51
C SER A 17 12.17 3.75 -5.92
N ARG A 18 11.41 4.43 -6.77
CA ARG A 18 10.53 5.51 -6.33
C ARG A 18 9.37 4.97 -5.50
N ALA A 19 8.79 3.86 -5.92
CA ALA A 19 7.70 3.22 -5.17
C ALA A 19 8.20 2.77 -3.80
N ARG A 20 9.39 2.17 -3.71
CA ARG A 20 9.96 1.76 -2.45
C ARG A 20 10.10 2.92 -1.47
N ARG A 21 10.58 4.08 -1.95
CA ARG A 21 10.69 5.25 -1.08
C ARG A 21 9.34 5.66 -0.51
N PHE A 22 8.29 5.63 -1.34
CA PHE A 22 6.95 5.96 -0.87
C PHE A 22 6.46 4.96 0.18
N TYR A 23 6.54 3.67 -0.12
CA TYR A 23 6.02 2.65 0.78
C TYR A 23 6.82 2.53 2.07
N GLU A 24 8.12 2.74 2.02
CA GLU A 24 8.97 2.65 3.21
C GLU A 24 8.99 3.94 4.02
N GLU A 25 9.23 5.09 3.37
CA GLU A 25 9.40 6.35 4.07
C GLU A 25 8.09 7.02 4.42
N ARG A 26 7.10 6.93 3.53
CA ARG A 26 5.82 7.61 3.75
C ARG A 26 4.81 6.73 4.45
N LEU A 27 4.64 5.51 4.01
CA LEU A 27 3.67 4.59 4.63
C LEU A 27 4.26 3.79 5.77
N GLY A 28 5.58 3.69 5.86
CA GLY A 28 6.23 3.02 6.96
C GLY A 28 6.10 1.50 6.94
N LEU A 29 6.00 0.91 5.75
CA LEU A 29 5.92 -0.54 5.65
C LEU A 29 7.28 -1.17 5.89
N GLU A 30 7.26 -2.35 6.51
CA GLU A 30 8.47 -3.09 6.88
C GLU A 30 9.00 -3.87 5.67
N PRO A 31 10.21 -3.55 5.14
CA PRO A 31 10.73 -4.27 3.99
C PRO A 31 11.23 -5.66 4.37
N GLU A 32 10.89 -6.66 3.57
CA GLU A 32 11.45 -8.00 3.69
C GLU A 32 12.54 -8.27 2.66
N GLY A 33 12.46 -7.63 1.50
CA GLY A 33 13.54 -7.70 0.54
C GLY A 33 13.13 -8.03 -0.88
N LEU A 34 14.13 -8.02 -1.75
CA LEU A 34 13.98 -8.32 -3.15
C LEU A 34 14.00 -9.82 -3.37
N ARG A 35 13.06 -10.32 -4.16
CA ARG A 35 13.00 -11.74 -4.52
C ARG A 35 13.72 -11.97 -5.86
N PRO A 36 14.14 -13.22 -6.13
CA PRO A 36 14.86 -13.52 -7.38
C PRO A 36 14.09 -13.18 -8.65
N ASP A 37 12.76 -13.16 -8.61
CA ASP A 37 11.94 -12.83 -9.77
C ASP A 37 11.73 -11.32 -9.96
N GLY A 38 12.37 -10.48 -9.14
CA GLY A 38 12.31 -9.03 -9.25
C GLY A 38 11.25 -8.34 -8.41
N LYS A 39 10.45 -9.09 -7.66
CA LYS A 39 9.46 -8.51 -6.76
C LYS A 39 10.11 -8.02 -5.48
N PHE A 40 9.65 -6.89 -4.95
CA PHE A 40 10.07 -6.40 -3.65
C PHE A 40 8.94 -6.59 -2.65
N ILE A 41 9.25 -7.24 -1.54
CA ILE A 41 8.24 -7.72 -0.58
C ILE A 41 8.23 -6.88 0.68
N TYR A 42 7.03 -6.52 1.12
CA TYR A 42 6.78 -5.91 2.43
C TYR A 42 5.89 -6.83 3.25
N ARG A 43 6.16 -6.87 4.54
CA ARG A 43 5.26 -7.54 5.47
C ARG A 43 4.32 -6.51 6.08
N CYS A 44 3.04 -6.83 6.07
CA CYS A 44 2.01 -5.94 6.57
C CYS A 44 0.99 -6.77 7.34
N GLY A 45 1.10 -6.79 8.67
CA GLY A 45 0.31 -7.69 9.49
C GLY A 45 0.57 -9.13 9.09
N GLY A 46 -0.46 -9.90 8.85
CA GLY A 46 -0.34 -11.28 8.39
C GLY A 46 -0.29 -11.43 6.88
N THR A 47 -0.12 -10.34 6.15
CA THR A 47 -0.19 -10.30 4.68
C THR A 47 1.13 -9.81 4.11
N GLU A 48 1.49 -10.30 2.93
CA GLU A 48 2.60 -9.77 2.17
C GLU A 48 2.08 -8.83 1.09
N VAL A 49 2.83 -7.76 0.85
CA VAL A 49 2.59 -6.86 -0.27
C VAL A 49 3.82 -6.90 -1.17
N ALA A 50 3.62 -7.22 -2.44
CA ALA A 50 4.70 -7.33 -3.40
C ALA A 50 4.59 -6.23 -4.45
N LEU A 51 5.66 -5.44 -4.60
CA LEU A 51 5.78 -4.49 -5.69
C LEU A 51 6.53 -5.15 -6.83
N PHE A 52 6.02 -5.07 -8.05
CA PHE A 52 6.72 -5.57 -9.21
C PHE A 52 6.77 -4.52 -10.31
N PRO A 53 7.91 -4.39 -11.00
CA PRO A 53 8.02 -3.37 -12.05
C PRO A 53 7.18 -3.74 -13.26
N LYS A 54 6.43 -2.76 -13.75
CA LYS A 54 5.61 -2.89 -14.95
C LYS A 54 5.61 -1.56 -15.68
N PRO A 55 6.05 -1.50 -16.96
CA PRO A 55 6.20 -0.22 -17.66
C PRO A 55 4.96 0.65 -17.70
N GLU A 56 3.76 0.05 -17.79
CA GLU A 56 2.50 0.79 -17.81
C GLU A 56 2.03 1.20 -16.41
N GLY A 57 2.64 0.66 -15.35
CA GLY A 57 2.13 0.82 -14.00
C GLY A 57 0.79 0.14 -13.83
N THR A 58 -0.08 0.71 -13.03
CA THR A 58 -1.42 0.19 -12.84
C THR A 58 -2.45 1.06 -13.55
N LYS A 59 -3.45 0.43 -14.16
CA LYS A 59 -4.62 1.12 -14.71
C LYS A 59 -5.87 0.79 -13.90
N ALA A 60 -5.70 0.19 -12.72
CA ALA A 60 -6.81 -0.19 -11.88
C ALA A 60 -7.57 1.03 -11.38
N GLU A 61 -8.88 0.97 -11.45
CA GLU A 61 -9.76 2.03 -10.99
C GLU A 61 -10.45 1.66 -9.68
N HIS A 62 -10.07 0.54 -9.10
CA HIS A 62 -10.62 0.05 -7.84
C HIS A 62 -9.59 0.17 -6.72
N THR A 63 -10.05 0.00 -5.48
CA THR A 63 -9.17 0.00 -4.32
C THR A 63 -8.20 -1.18 -4.40
N ALA A 64 -6.90 -0.87 -4.41
CA ALA A 64 -5.86 -1.91 -4.47
C ALA A 64 -5.52 -2.44 -3.08
N LEU A 65 -5.47 -1.56 -2.09
CA LEU A 65 -5.17 -1.93 -0.70
C LEU A 65 -6.07 -1.15 0.24
N SER A 66 -6.49 -1.83 1.30
CA SER A 66 -7.18 -1.19 2.42
C SER A 66 -6.47 -1.57 3.71
N PHE A 67 -6.24 -0.58 4.55
CA PHE A 67 -5.62 -0.80 5.86
C PHE A 67 -6.67 -0.61 6.94
N LYS A 68 -6.78 -1.60 7.82
CA LYS A 68 -7.64 -1.47 9.00
C LYS A 68 -6.83 -0.79 10.09
N VAL A 69 -7.31 0.33 10.58
CA VAL A 69 -6.62 1.11 11.61
C VAL A 69 -7.57 1.36 12.78
N ASP A 70 -7.00 1.62 13.96
CA ASP A 70 -7.81 1.85 15.16
C ASP A 70 -8.47 3.22 15.14
N SER A 71 -7.81 4.23 14.58
CA SER A 71 -8.36 5.57 14.46
C SER A 71 -8.02 6.12 13.07
N ILE A 72 -9.06 6.43 12.30
CA ILE A 72 -8.87 6.98 10.95
C ILE A 72 -8.24 8.36 11.02
N SER A 73 -8.72 9.24 11.91
CA SER A 73 -8.16 10.59 12.03
C SER A 73 -6.71 10.56 12.51
N GLY A 74 -6.36 9.65 13.42
CA GLY A 74 -5.00 9.48 13.87
C GLY A 74 -4.08 8.99 12.76
N ALA A 75 -4.54 8.00 11.99
CA ALA A 75 -3.77 7.48 10.86
C ALA A 75 -3.54 8.54 9.79
N ILE A 76 -4.58 9.32 9.45
CA ILE A 76 -4.47 10.40 8.47
C ILE A 76 -3.49 11.46 8.94
N ALA A 77 -3.56 11.87 10.21
CA ALA A 77 -2.64 12.86 10.75
C ALA A 77 -1.19 12.39 10.69
N THR A 78 -0.94 11.14 11.07
CA THR A 78 0.40 10.55 11.01
C THR A 78 0.93 10.51 9.58
N LEU A 79 0.11 10.06 8.64
CA LEU A 79 0.54 9.97 7.24
C LEU A 79 0.77 11.33 6.62
N LYS A 80 -0.06 12.33 6.95
CA LYS A 80 0.16 13.71 6.48
C LYS A 80 1.48 14.26 7.00
N ALA A 81 1.80 13.98 8.26
CA ALA A 81 3.08 14.39 8.84
C ALA A 81 4.26 13.74 8.12
N ARG A 82 4.06 12.56 7.53
CA ARG A 82 5.08 11.86 6.74
C ARG A 82 5.08 12.29 5.27
N GLY A 83 4.24 13.26 4.90
CA GLY A 83 4.22 13.81 3.56
C GLY A 83 3.27 13.14 2.58
N VAL A 84 2.36 12.30 3.06
CA VAL A 84 1.37 11.68 2.19
C VAL A 84 0.29 12.69 1.84
N LYS A 85 -0.05 12.77 0.55
CA LYS A 85 -1.14 13.60 0.08
C LYS A 85 -2.36 12.71 -0.15
N PHE A 86 -3.49 13.11 0.44
CA PHE A 86 -4.73 12.36 0.29
C PHE A 86 -5.58 12.98 -0.80
N ALA A 87 -6.20 12.13 -1.61
CA ALA A 87 -7.19 12.58 -2.56
C ALA A 87 -8.51 12.79 -1.83
N ASP A 88 -9.18 13.91 -2.14
CA ASP A 88 -10.49 14.17 -1.59
C ASP A 88 -11.54 13.56 -2.51
N TYR A 89 -12.21 12.52 -2.04
CA TYR A 89 -13.33 11.91 -2.76
C TYR A 89 -14.61 12.37 -2.12
N ASP A 90 -15.38 13.16 -2.88
CA ASP A 90 -16.66 13.68 -2.42
C ASP A 90 -17.80 12.86 -2.99
N PHE A 91 -17.79 11.56 -2.65
CA PHE A 91 -18.87 10.65 -3.01
C PHE A 91 -19.80 10.45 -1.81
N PRO A 92 -21.13 10.35 -2.04
CA PRO A 92 -22.03 9.98 -0.95
C PRO A 92 -21.59 8.67 -0.31
N GLY A 93 -21.43 8.68 1.01
CA GLY A 93 -20.98 7.53 1.77
C GLY A 93 -19.47 7.33 1.80
N PHE A 94 -18.69 8.21 1.16
CA PHE A 94 -17.24 8.10 1.10
C PHE A 94 -16.54 9.29 1.74
N LYS A 95 -17.13 9.89 2.73
CA LYS A 95 -16.41 10.91 3.48
C LYS A 95 -15.45 10.23 4.44
N THR A 96 -14.19 10.70 4.42
CA THR A 96 -13.19 10.27 5.38
C THR A 96 -13.47 10.97 6.70
N ILE A 97 -14.34 10.39 7.48
CA ILE A 97 -14.66 10.88 8.83
C ILE A 97 -14.25 9.82 9.80
N ASP A 98 -13.59 10.26 10.86
CA ASP A 98 -13.20 9.36 11.94
C ASP A 98 -14.38 9.16 12.89
#